data_bad48944262db280cba060a16c42fd15
#
_entry.id   bad48944262db280cba060a16c42fd15
#
_cell.length_a   1.000
_cell.length_b   1.000
_cell.length_c   1.000
_cell.angle_alpha   90.00
_cell.angle_beta   90.00
_cell.angle_gamma   90.00
#
_symmetry.space_group_name_H-M   'P 1'
#
loop_
_entity.id
_entity.type
_entity.pdbx_description
1 polymer ?
#
loop_
_entity_poly.entity_id
_entity_poly.type
_entity_poly.pdbx_seq_one_letter_code
_entity_poly.pdbx_strand_id
1 'polypeptide(L)'
;MDTPSIDIQTIRAKYANKQEPFLLEDKLPTTNPFELFDLWFRDVASQSDLTFEEINAVSLSTVGKDLRPSSRMVLLKAYDLIGFSFYTNYTSRKGQQLEENPNAAMLFYWPKVNRQVRVEGIVEKLPEESAVAYWNSRPLASRIGSKSSLQSEVVPDRQFLESKKSELTELSIREGADAITKPDSWGGFQLIPRYFEFWQGQSDRLHDRIAFDKDTDKWQLKRLSP
;
A
#
# COMPACT_ATOMS: atom_id res chain seq x y z
N MET A 1 -28.15 -19.13 22.22
CA MET A 1 -27.80 -17.75 22.63
C MET A 1 -27.74 -16.93 21.34
N ASP A 2 -28.75 -16.07 21.17
CA ASP A 2 -28.78 -15.19 20.01
C ASP A 2 -27.63 -14.20 20.11
N THR A 3 -26.69 -14.27 19.18
CA THR A 3 -25.62 -13.27 19.06
C THR A 3 -26.30 -11.95 18.69
N PRO A 4 -26.13 -10.86 19.44
CA PRO A 4 -26.71 -9.59 19.07
C PRO A 4 -26.21 -9.18 17.69
N SER A 5 -27.11 -9.13 16.72
CA SER A 5 -26.79 -8.64 15.38
C SER A 5 -26.62 -7.11 15.43
N ILE A 6 -25.46 -6.62 15.02
CA ILE A 6 -25.26 -5.17 14.83
C ILE A 6 -26.02 -4.79 13.55
N ASP A 7 -26.98 -3.85 13.67
CA ASP A 7 -27.63 -3.27 12.48
C ASP A 7 -26.65 -2.34 11.75
N ILE A 8 -25.96 -2.91 10.76
CA ILE A 8 -24.98 -2.17 9.94
C ILE A 8 -25.62 -1.19 8.95
N GLN A 9 -26.94 -1.30 8.68
CA GLN A 9 -27.63 -0.45 7.71
C GLN A 9 -27.73 0.99 8.19
N THR A 10 -27.72 1.20 9.50
CA THR A 10 -27.81 2.52 10.13
C THR A 10 -26.45 3.18 10.37
N ILE A 11 -25.33 2.43 10.19
CA ILE A 11 -23.97 2.95 10.39
C ILE A 11 -23.61 3.87 9.22
N ARG A 12 -23.70 5.19 9.46
CA ARG A 12 -23.32 6.22 8.50
C ARG A 12 -22.57 7.34 9.20
N ALA A 13 -21.31 7.55 8.82
CA ALA A 13 -20.58 8.75 9.21
C ALA A 13 -21.02 9.93 8.33
N LYS A 14 -21.21 11.09 8.96
CA LYS A 14 -21.36 12.35 8.19
C LYS A 14 -20.00 12.77 7.72
N TYR A 15 -19.87 13.11 6.44
CA TYR A 15 -18.67 13.78 5.94
C TYR A 15 -18.62 15.18 6.56
N ALA A 16 -17.64 15.39 7.45
CA ALA A 16 -17.62 16.58 8.30
C ALA A 16 -17.07 17.84 7.60
N ASN A 17 -16.41 17.71 6.48
CA ASN A 17 -15.69 18.80 5.85
C ASN A 17 -16.59 19.61 4.91
N LYS A 18 -17.29 20.59 5.49
CA LYS A 18 -17.94 21.65 4.73
C LYS A 18 -16.96 22.72 4.19
N GLN A 19 -15.69 22.64 4.56
CA GLN A 19 -14.68 23.67 4.27
C GLN A 19 -13.74 23.30 3.12
N GLU A 20 -13.73 22.03 2.68
CA GLU A 20 -12.87 21.64 1.57
C GLU A 20 -13.50 22.01 0.24
N PRO A 21 -12.72 22.63 -0.65
CA PRO A 21 -13.19 22.95 -1.99
C PRO A 21 -13.51 21.65 -2.74
N PHE A 22 -14.56 21.68 -3.53
CA PHE A 22 -14.83 20.63 -4.51
C PHE A 22 -13.63 20.50 -5.46
N LEU A 23 -13.34 19.27 -5.89
CA LEU A 23 -12.33 19.05 -6.93
C LEU A 23 -12.91 19.46 -8.28
N LEU A 24 -12.72 20.73 -8.63
CA LEU A 24 -13.10 21.23 -9.95
C LEU A 24 -11.91 21.12 -10.89
N GLU A 25 -12.14 20.67 -12.12
CA GLU A 25 -11.11 20.38 -13.12
C GLU A 25 -10.25 21.62 -13.44
N ASP A 26 -10.89 22.76 -13.52
CA ASP A 26 -10.26 24.07 -13.80
C ASP A 26 -9.53 24.67 -12.59
N LYS A 27 -9.71 24.09 -11.41
CA LYS A 27 -9.08 24.54 -10.15
C LYS A 27 -8.12 23.53 -9.55
N LEU A 28 -7.87 22.42 -10.24
CA LEU A 28 -6.86 21.48 -9.78
C LEU A 28 -5.49 22.15 -9.76
N PRO A 29 -4.70 21.95 -8.70
CA PRO A 29 -3.38 22.57 -8.57
C PRO A 29 -2.39 22.04 -9.62
N THR A 30 -2.66 20.88 -10.17
CA THR A 30 -1.84 20.23 -11.21
C THR A 30 -2.69 19.24 -12.01
N THR A 31 -2.31 19.00 -13.26
CA THR A 31 -2.83 17.92 -14.12
C THR A 31 -1.89 16.69 -14.16
N ASN A 32 -0.84 16.68 -13.36
CA ASN A 32 0.03 15.54 -13.16
C ASN A 32 -0.47 14.71 -11.95
N PRO A 33 -0.92 13.46 -12.14
CA PRO A 33 -1.47 12.65 -11.05
C PRO A 33 -0.44 12.31 -9.95
N PHE A 34 0.84 12.24 -10.25
CA PHE A 34 1.89 12.02 -9.24
C PHE A 34 2.05 13.24 -8.33
N GLU A 35 2.03 14.44 -8.91
CA GLU A 35 2.09 15.67 -8.14
C GLU A 35 0.82 15.85 -7.29
N LEU A 36 -0.37 15.51 -7.83
CA LEU A 36 -1.61 15.55 -7.08
C LEU A 36 -1.60 14.55 -5.92
N PHE A 37 -1.05 13.34 -6.14
CA PHE A 37 -0.85 12.37 -5.07
C PHE A 37 0.07 12.92 -3.97
N ASP A 38 1.22 13.50 -4.34
CA ASP A 38 2.17 14.08 -3.39
C ASP A 38 1.53 15.20 -2.55
N LEU A 39 0.76 16.09 -3.18
CA LEU A 39 0.02 17.14 -2.49
C LEU A 39 -0.97 16.56 -1.47
N TRP A 40 -1.76 15.56 -1.87
CA TRP A 40 -2.72 14.92 -0.98
C TRP A 40 -2.04 14.15 0.16
N PHE A 41 -0.99 13.41 -0.15
CA PHE A 41 -0.24 12.65 0.84
C PHE A 41 0.40 13.55 1.91
N ARG A 42 1.01 14.67 1.50
CA ARG A 42 1.58 15.66 2.42
C ARG A 42 0.51 16.37 3.25
N ASP A 43 -0.62 16.71 2.64
CA ASP A 43 -1.74 17.31 3.36
C ASP A 43 -2.26 16.36 4.46
N VAL A 44 -2.47 15.08 4.14
CA VAL A 44 -2.85 14.06 5.11
C VAL A 44 -1.78 13.92 6.20
N ALA A 45 -0.50 13.85 5.83
CA ALA A 45 0.60 13.74 6.79
C ALA A 45 0.65 14.91 7.79
N SER A 46 0.33 16.11 7.33
CA SER A 46 0.31 17.31 8.18
C SER A 46 -0.84 17.32 9.20
N GLN A 47 -1.92 16.59 8.93
CA GLN A 47 -3.14 16.53 9.74
C GLN A 47 -3.22 15.24 10.60
N SER A 48 -2.30 14.29 10.42
CA SER A 48 -2.32 12.98 11.04
C SER A 48 -1.37 12.90 12.22
N ASP A 49 -1.77 12.18 13.27
CA ASP A 49 -0.85 11.75 14.31
C ASP A 49 -0.08 10.51 13.83
N LEU A 50 1.10 10.74 13.27
CA LEU A 50 1.93 9.68 12.68
C LEU A 50 2.45 8.67 13.72
N THR A 51 2.23 8.90 15.01
CA THR A 51 2.52 7.94 16.08
C THR A 51 1.50 6.79 16.07
N PHE A 52 0.26 7.07 15.68
CA PHE A 52 -0.85 6.12 15.70
C PHE A 52 -1.45 5.82 14.33
N GLU A 53 -1.08 6.59 13.30
CA GLU A 53 -1.68 6.49 11.98
C GLU A 53 -0.64 6.15 10.92
N GLU A 54 -0.75 4.96 10.36
CA GLU A 54 0.07 4.55 9.21
C GLU A 54 -0.56 5.07 7.91
N ILE A 55 -0.40 6.38 7.64
CA ILE A 55 -0.95 7.02 6.43
C ILE A 55 -0.41 6.41 5.11
N ASN A 56 0.74 5.74 5.19
CA ASN A 56 1.38 5.01 4.12
C ASN A 56 0.93 3.54 4.01
N ALA A 57 -0.01 3.09 4.88
CA ALA A 57 -0.64 1.80 4.71
C ALA A 57 -1.57 1.84 3.48
N VAL A 58 -1.43 0.86 2.62
CA VAL A 58 -2.18 0.79 1.37
C VAL A 58 -2.70 -0.63 1.13
N SER A 59 -3.97 -0.74 0.72
CA SER A 59 -4.52 -2.01 0.28
C SER A 59 -3.98 -2.35 -1.11
N LEU A 60 -3.19 -3.42 -1.20
CA LEU A 60 -2.68 -3.96 -2.46
C LEU A 60 -3.54 -5.12 -2.90
N SER A 61 -4.16 -5.00 -4.05
CA SER A 61 -4.92 -6.06 -4.73
C SER A 61 -4.07 -6.69 -5.84
N THR A 62 -4.05 -8.01 -5.85
CA THR A 62 -3.31 -8.82 -6.83
C THR A 62 -4.20 -9.96 -7.33
N VAL A 63 -3.92 -10.47 -8.51
CA VAL A 63 -4.62 -11.59 -9.11
C VAL A 63 -3.61 -12.52 -9.80
N GLY A 64 -3.68 -13.81 -9.53
CA GLY A 64 -2.86 -14.82 -10.20
C GLY A 64 -3.51 -15.33 -11.49
N LYS A 65 -2.95 -16.40 -12.05
CA LYS A 65 -3.49 -17.08 -13.24
C LYS A 65 -4.88 -17.69 -13.03
N ASP A 66 -5.23 -17.97 -11.77
CA ASP A 66 -6.57 -18.46 -11.40
C ASP A 66 -7.66 -17.39 -11.44
N LEU A 67 -7.31 -16.14 -11.76
CA LEU A 67 -8.17 -14.96 -11.84
C LEU A 67 -8.92 -14.64 -10.55
N ARG A 68 -8.48 -15.19 -9.40
CA ARG A 68 -9.06 -14.89 -8.10
C ARG A 68 -8.34 -13.70 -7.46
N PRO A 69 -9.02 -12.55 -7.31
CA PRO A 69 -8.41 -11.40 -6.66
C PRO A 69 -8.19 -11.66 -5.17
N SER A 70 -7.11 -11.12 -4.65
CA SER A 70 -6.83 -11.11 -3.21
C SER A 70 -6.24 -9.77 -2.81
N SER A 71 -6.59 -9.29 -1.59
CA SER A 71 -6.14 -8.01 -1.09
C SER A 71 -5.52 -8.15 0.30
N ARG A 72 -4.58 -7.29 0.62
CA ARG A 72 -3.93 -7.16 1.94
C ARG A 72 -3.34 -5.79 2.08
N MET A 73 -3.08 -5.39 3.32
CA MET A 73 -2.33 -4.17 3.58
C MET A 73 -0.83 -4.41 3.34
N VAL A 74 -0.19 -3.43 2.72
CA VAL A 74 1.27 -3.28 2.65
C VAL A 74 1.63 -1.84 2.99
N LEU A 75 2.90 -1.57 3.29
CA LEU A 75 3.36 -0.20 3.54
C LEU A 75 4.04 0.35 2.30
N LEU A 76 3.55 1.47 1.79
CA LEU A 76 4.28 2.28 0.82
C LEU A 76 5.60 2.72 1.45
N LYS A 77 6.72 2.54 0.74
CA LYS A 77 8.06 2.89 1.23
C LYS A 77 8.74 4.00 0.45
N ALA A 78 8.36 4.18 -0.79
CA ALA A 78 8.75 5.31 -1.61
C ALA A 78 7.73 5.52 -2.74
N TYR A 79 7.65 6.71 -3.25
CA TYR A 79 6.99 7.05 -4.51
C TYR A 79 7.78 8.15 -5.21
N ASP A 80 7.74 8.13 -6.51
CA ASP A 80 8.37 9.10 -7.39
C ASP A 80 7.52 9.30 -8.66
N LEU A 81 8.04 9.96 -9.68
CA LEU A 81 7.34 10.15 -10.96
C LEU A 81 7.26 8.88 -11.83
N ILE A 82 7.83 7.76 -11.36
CA ILE A 82 7.79 6.47 -12.04
C ILE A 82 6.73 5.58 -11.40
N GLY A 83 6.68 5.50 -10.05
CA GLY A 83 5.73 4.60 -9.40
C GLY A 83 5.80 4.55 -7.87
N PHE A 84 5.17 3.52 -7.33
CA PHE A 84 4.92 3.32 -5.91
C PHE A 84 5.63 2.06 -5.43
N SER A 85 6.60 2.21 -4.52
CA SER A 85 7.47 1.12 -4.09
C SER A 85 7.05 0.52 -2.75
N PHE A 86 7.07 -0.81 -2.68
CA PHE A 86 6.85 -1.57 -1.45
C PHE A 86 7.76 -2.79 -1.42
N TYR A 87 7.94 -3.37 -0.22
CA TYR A 87 8.82 -4.51 -0.03
C TYR A 87 8.07 -5.67 0.60
N THR A 88 8.36 -6.89 0.15
CA THR A 88 7.69 -8.10 0.61
C THR A 88 8.54 -9.35 0.35
N ASN A 89 8.02 -10.51 0.78
CA ASN A 89 8.59 -11.79 0.40
C ASN A 89 8.08 -12.19 -1.00
N TYR A 90 8.98 -12.47 -1.92
CA TYR A 90 8.67 -12.86 -3.31
C TYR A 90 7.94 -14.20 -3.41
N THR A 91 8.18 -15.13 -2.47
CA THR A 91 7.52 -16.43 -2.43
C THR A 91 6.16 -16.40 -1.72
N SER A 92 5.77 -15.26 -1.13
CA SER A 92 4.43 -15.08 -0.56
C SER A 92 3.34 -15.16 -1.64
N ARG A 93 2.08 -15.41 -1.23
CA ARG A 93 0.94 -15.47 -2.16
C ARG A 93 0.88 -14.27 -3.10
N LYS A 94 1.09 -13.05 -2.57
CA LYS A 94 1.11 -11.84 -3.42
C LYS A 94 2.32 -11.80 -4.35
N GLY A 95 3.50 -12.22 -3.88
CA GLY A 95 4.70 -12.27 -4.70
C GLY A 95 4.54 -13.26 -5.88
N GLN A 96 4.01 -14.44 -5.62
CA GLN A 96 3.70 -15.43 -6.65
C GLN A 96 2.66 -14.93 -7.65
N GLN A 97 1.57 -14.30 -7.16
CA GLN A 97 0.56 -13.70 -8.02
C GLN A 97 1.14 -12.59 -8.92
N LEU A 98 2.01 -11.74 -8.40
CA LEU A 98 2.66 -10.68 -9.18
C LEU A 98 3.66 -11.23 -10.22
N GLU A 99 4.30 -12.35 -9.95
CA GLU A 99 5.14 -13.05 -10.92
C GLU A 99 4.31 -13.66 -12.06
N GLU A 100 3.12 -14.18 -11.73
CA GLU A 100 2.21 -14.78 -12.70
C GLU A 100 1.44 -13.74 -13.53
N ASN A 101 1.06 -12.64 -12.90
CA ASN A 101 0.27 -11.55 -13.46
C ASN A 101 0.68 -10.23 -12.78
N PRO A 102 1.41 -9.37 -13.47
CA PRO A 102 1.94 -8.14 -12.88
C PRO A 102 0.90 -7.04 -12.68
N ASN A 103 -0.35 -7.22 -13.12
CA ASN A 103 -1.40 -6.23 -12.90
C ASN A 103 -1.79 -6.16 -11.44
N ALA A 104 -1.82 -4.97 -10.89
CA ALA A 104 -2.18 -4.72 -9.51
C ALA A 104 -2.90 -3.38 -9.34
N ALA A 105 -3.59 -3.25 -8.20
CA ALA A 105 -4.20 -2.02 -7.76
C ALA A 105 -3.81 -1.71 -6.31
N MET A 106 -3.53 -0.45 -6.05
CA MET A 106 -3.34 0.12 -4.71
C MET A 106 -4.53 1.03 -4.37
N LEU A 107 -5.05 0.91 -3.15
CA LEU A 107 -6.09 1.80 -2.62
C LEU A 107 -5.60 2.41 -1.31
N PHE A 108 -5.35 3.71 -1.33
CA PHE A 108 -5.16 4.54 -0.15
C PHE A 108 -6.52 5.02 0.34
N TYR A 109 -6.75 4.95 1.65
CA TYR A 109 -7.96 5.46 2.28
C TYR A 109 -7.63 6.24 3.53
N TRP A 110 -7.99 7.52 3.52
CA TRP A 110 -7.75 8.46 4.62
C TRP A 110 -9.09 8.98 5.17
N PRO A 111 -9.69 8.26 6.13
CA PRO A 111 -11.06 8.52 6.60
C PRO A 111 -11.22 9.89 7.25
N LYS A 112 -10.19 10.42 7.92
CA LYS A 112 -10.26 11.73 8.58
C LYS A 112 -10.52 12.89 7.63
N VAL A 113 -9.99 12.77 6.42
CA VAL A 113 -10.15 13.78 5.36
C VAL A 113 -11.14 13.34 4.27
N ASN A 114 -11.79 12.18 4.45
CA ASN A 114 -12.73 11.60 3.49
C ASN A 114 -12.16 11.48 2.07
N ARG A 115 -10.90 11.02 1.97
CA ARG A 115 -10.20 10.86 0.69
C ARG A 115 -9.83 9.42 0.42
N GLN A 116 -9.89 9.06 -0.85
CA GLN A 116 -9.32 7.83 -1.38
C GLN A 116 -8.48 8.13 -2.61
N VAL A 117 -7.39 7.41 -2.79
CA VAL A 117 -6.65 7.40 -4.05
C VAL A 117 -6.50 5.96 -4.50
N ARG A 118 -6.97 5.67 -5.69
CA ARG A 118 -6.79 4.37 -6.35
C ARG A 118 -5.75 4.52 -7.45
N VAL A 119 -4.79 3.61 -7.46
CA VAL A 119 -3.71 3.55 -8.44
C VAL A 119 -3.69 2.15 -9.04
N GLU A 120 -3.80 2.05 -10.36
CA GLU A 120 -3.75 0.76 -11.07
C GLU A 120 -2.60 0.78 -12.07
N GLY A 121 -1.94 -0.36 -12.23
CA GLY A 121 -0.80 -0.43 -13.13
C GLY A 121 -0.14 -1.80 -13.16
N ILE A 122 1.09 -1.80 -13.64
CA ILE A 122 1.94 -2.98 -13.73
C ILE A 122 3.02 -2.91 -12.66
N VAL A 123 3.26 -4.04 -12.00
CA VAL A 123 4.27 -4.15 -10.96
C VAL A 123 5.53 -4.78 -11.55
N GLU A 124 6.68 -4.17 -11.26
CA GLU A 124 8.01 -4.65 -11.62
C GLU A 124 8.86 -4.85 -10.35
N LYS A 125 9.82 -5.76 -10.40
CA LYS A 125 10.80 -5.92 -9.30
C LYS A 125 11.76 -4.73 -9.30
N LEU A 126 12.02 -4.19 -8.10
CA LEU A 126 13.09 -3.21 -7.93
C LEU A 126 14.47 -3.88 -8.09
N PRO A 127 15.50 -3.11 -8.47
CA PRO A 127 16.88 -3.60 -8.48
C PRO A 127 17.30 -4.18 -7.12
N GLU A 128 18.14 -5.21 -7.16
CA GLU A 128 18.59 -5.92 -5.95
C GLU A 128 19.32 -4.97 -4.99
N GLU A 129 20.09 -4.03 -5.53
CA GLU A 129 20.82 -3.02 -4.75
C GLU A 129 19.87 -2.17 -3.90
N SER A 130 18.69 -1.82 -4.45
CA SER A 130 17.66 -1.07 -3.73
C SER A 130 17.06 -1.92 -2.59
N ALA A 131 16.85 -3.21 -2.84
CA ALA A 131 16.35 -4.14 -1.84
C ALA A 131 17.36 -4.34 -0.70
N VAL A 132 18.65 -4.48 -1.01
CA VAL A 132 19.72 -4.59 -0.02
C VAL A 132 19.87 -3.32 0.79
N ALA A 133 19.87 -2.15 0.13
CA ALA A 133 19.96 -0.87 0.82
C ALA A 133 18.80 -0.67 1.81
N TYR A 134 17.57 -0.94 1.35
CA TYR A 134 16.41 -0.83 2.22
C TYR A 134 16.42 -1.88 3.34
N TRP A 135 16.82 -3.14 3.07
CA TRP A 135 16.96 -4.17 4.10
C TRP A 135 17.88 -3.70 5.23
N ASN A 136 19.05 -3.17 4.89
CA ASN A 136 20.05 -2.73 5.85
C ASN A 136 19.61 -1.49 6.67
N SER A 137 18.76 -0.65 6.11
CA SER A 137 18.19 0.51 6.83
C SER A 137 17.09 0.13 7.83
N ARG A 138 16.56 -1.11 7.77
CA ARG A 138 15.48 -1.55 8.65
C ARG A 138 15.98 -1.84 10.06
N PRO A 139 15.15 -1.57 11.10
CA PRO A 139 15.44 -2.02 12.46
C PRO A 139 15.74 -3.52 12.51
N LEU A 140 16.71 -3.93 13.33
CA LEU A 140 17.12 -5.33 13.47
C LEU A 140 15.94 -6.27 13.76
N ALA A 141 15.03 -5.87 14.66
CA ALA A 141 13.83 -6.64 14.99
C ALA A 141 12.94 -6.90 13.76
N SER A 142 12.84 -5.92 12.85
CA SER A 142 12.08 -6.06 11.60
C SER A 142 12.78 -6.99 10.60
N ARG A 143 14.12 -6.97 10.54
CA ARG A 143 14.91 -7.91 9.72
C ARG A 143 14.75 -9.34 10.24
N ILE A 144 14.89 -9.55 11.54
CA ILE A 144 14.69 -10.84 12.19
C ILE A 144 13.26 -11.35 11.91
N GLY A 145 12.23 -10.55 12.18
CA GLY A 145 10.84 -10.94 11.93
C GLY A 145 10.55 -11.31 10.48
N SER A 146 11.13 -10.60 9.52
CA SER A 146 10.97 -10.94 8.10
C SER A 146 11.73 -12.21 7.69
N LYS A 147 12.89 -12.46 8.28
CA LYS A 147 13.72 -13.64 7.98
C LYS A 147 13.20 -14.90 8.67
N SER A 148 12.52 -14.76 9.82
CA SER A 148 11.97 -15.91 10.57
C SER A 148 10.70 -16.51 9.95
N SER A 149 10.11 -15.85 8.94
CA SER A 149 8.82 -16.25 8.36
C SER A 149 8.95 -16.55 6.87
N LEU A 150 8.49 -17.73 6.46
CA LEU A 150 8.16 -18.05 5.06
C LEU A 150 6.73 -17.52 4.81
N GLN A 151 6.61 -16.28 4.41
CA GLN A 151 5.33 -15.56 4.37
C GLN A 151 4.30 -16.29 3.49
N SER A 152 3.10 -16.47 4.00
CA SER A 152 1.95 -17.18 3.40
C SER A 152 2.05 -18.72 3.39
N GLU A 153 3.09 -19.31 3.91
CA GLU A 153 3.17 -20.76 4.07
C GLU A 153 2.42 -21.23 5.31
N VAL A 154 1.93 -22.47 5.25
CA VAL A 154 1.32 -23.13 6.42
C VAL A 154 2.44 -23.56 7.37
N VAL A 155 2.32 -23.21 8.64
CA VAL A 155 3.23 -23.61 9.70
C VAL A 155 2.47 -24.44 10.74
N PRO A 156 3.15 -25.33 11.48
CA PRO A 156 2.48 -26.18 12.46
C PRO A 156 1.74 -25.40 13.55
N ASP A 157 2.41 -24.39 14.10
CA ASP A 157 1.91 -23.58 15.22
C ASP A 157 2.71 -22.27 15.35
N ARG A 158 2.35 -21.48 16.34
CA ARG A 158 3.05 -20.24 16.70
C ARG A 158 4.44 -20.50 17.25
N GLN A 159 4.63 -21.58 18.00
CA GLN A 159 5.91 -21.94 18.61
C GLN A 159 7.01 -22.14 17.56
N PHE A 160 6.65 -22.70 16.40
CA PHE A 160 7.58 -22.82 15.27
C PHE A 160 8.16 -21.46 14.85
N LEU A 161 7.30 -20.43 14.73
CA LEU A 161 7.75 -19.07 14.36
C LEU A 161 8.58 -18.42 15.48
N GLU A 162 8.20 -18.64 16.74
CA GLU A 162 8.93 -18.11 17.90
C GLU A 162 10.32 -18.72 18.01
N SER A 163 10.46 -20.02 17.77
CA SER A 163 11.75 -20.71 17.75
C SER A 163 12.67 -20.16 16.66
N LYS A 164 12.15 -19.97 15.44
CA LYS A 164 12.91 -19.35 14.34
C LYS A 164 13.37 -17.93 14.66
N LYS A 165 12.50 -17.15 15.28
CA LYS A 165 12.82 -15.79 15.73
C LYS A 165 13.91 -15.82 16.81
N SER A 166 13.85 -16.75 17.77
CA SER A 166 14.86 -16.90 18.83
C SER A 166 16.21 -17.26 18.25
N GLU A 167 16.28 -18.26 17.35
CA GLU A 167 17.51 -18.66 16.66
C GLU A 167 18.21 -17.47 15.98
N LEU A 168 17.44 -16.64 15.25
CA LEU A 168 17.98 -15.46 14.58
C LEU A 168 18.38 -14.34 15.55
N THR A 169 17.66 -14.23 16.67
CA THR A 169 18.01 -13.27 17.72
C THR A 169 19.32 -13.67 18.38
N GLU A 170 19.50 -14.94 18.74
CA GLU A 170 20.73 -15.48 19.31
C GLU A 170 21.91 -15.33 18.34
N LEU A 171 21.69 -15.58 17.04
CA LEU A 171 22.68 -15.34 15.99
C LEU A 171 23.12 -13.88 15.98
N SER A 172 22.18 -12.95 16.06
CA SER A 172 22.49 -11.51 16.05
C SER A 172 23.24 -11.04 17.29
N ILE A 173 23.01 -11.67 18.45
CA ILE A 173 23.75 -11.41 19.70
C ILE A 173 25.17 -11.93 19.59
N ARG A 174 25.36 -13.13 19.05
CA ARG A 174 26.66 -13.79 18.93
C ARG A 174 27.56 -13.18 17.87
N GLU A 175 27.00 -12.83 16.70
CA GLU A 175 27.76 -12.47 15.49
C GLU A 175 27.51 -11.01 15.03
N GLY A 176 26.64 -10.29 15.73
CA GLY A 176 26.30 -8.93 15.38
C GLY A 176 25.08 -8.81 14.46
N ALA A 177 24.56 -7.58 14.34
CA ALA A 177 23.35 -7.32 13.55
C ALA A 177 23.51 -7.62 12.04
N ASP A 178 24.73 -7.57 11.54
CA ASP A 178 25.03 -7.80 10.11
C ASP A 178 24.95 -9.28 9.71
N ALA A 179 24.95 -10.20 10.69
CA ALA A 179 24.67 -11.62 10.44
C ALA A 179 23.21 -11.85 9.95
N ILE A 180 22.31 -10.90 10.18
CA ILE A 180 20.93 -10.99 9.72
C ILE A 180 20.85 -10.40 8.29
N THR A 181 21.41 -11.13 7.34
CA THR A 181 21.45 -10.79 5.91
C THR A 181 20.07 -10.88 5.26
N LYS A 182 19.87 -10.11 4.19
CA LYS A 182 18.66 -10.17 3.37
C LYS A 182 18.46 -11.57 2.77
N PRO A 183 17.27 -12.19 2.91
CA PRO A 183 16.97 -13.43 2.18
C PRO A 183 16.78 -13.14 0.68
N ASP A 184 17.15 -14.09 -0.19
CA ASP A 184 16.91 -13.98 -1.63
C ASP A 184 15.42 -13.90 -1.97
N SER A 185 14.60 -14.53 -1.14
CA SER A 185 13.13 -14.49 -1.27
C SER A 185 12.50 -13.16 -0.88
N TRP A 186 13.26 -12.16 -0.41
CA TRP A 186 12.73 -10.89 0.04
C TRP A 186 13.28 -9.74 -0.81
N GLY A 187 12.41 -8.80 -1.21
CA GLY A 187 12.85 -7.64 -1.96
C GLY A 187 11.71 -6.67 -2.25
N GLY A 188 11.97 -5.76 -3.18
CA GLY A 188 11.10 -4.67 -3.53
C GLY A 188 10.35 -4.87 -4.84
N PHE A 189 9.17 -4.29 -4.88
CA PHE A 189 8.37 -4.10 -6.08
C PHE A 189 8.03 -2.62 -6.25
N GLN A 190 7.86 -2.19 -7.49
CA GLN A 190 7.32 -0.88 -7.85
C GLN A 190 6.09 -1.05 -8.75
N LEU A 191 4.96 -0.47 -8.36
CA LEU A 191 3.79 -0.35 -9.22
C LEU A 191 3.97 0.87 -10.11
N ILE A 192 4.00 0.65 -11.41
CA ILE A 192 4.09 1.67 -12.46
C ILE A 192 2.67 1.99 -12.92
N PRO A 193 2.15 3.19 -12.61
CA PRO A 193 0.76 3.51 -12.84
C PRO A 193 0.39 3.66 -14.32
N ARG A 194 -0.82 3.21 -14.64
CA ARG A 194 -1.54 3.48 -15.89
C ARG A 194 -2.85 4.20 -15.65
N TYR A 195 -3.32 4.22 -14.38
CA TYR A 195 -4.55 4.83 -13.96
C TYR A 195 -4.43 5.37 -12.54
N PHE A 196 -5.00 6.57 -12.32
CA PHE A 196 -5.27 7.13 -11.00
C PHE A 196 -6.73 7.54 -10.89
N GLU A 197 -7.29 7.40 -9.69
CA GLU A 197 -8.56 8.00 -9.33
C GLU A 197 -8.44 8.67 -7.96
N PHE A 198 -8.76 9.93 -7.90
CA PHE A 198 -8.86 10.73 -6.69
C PHE A 198 -10.32 10.90 -6.33
N TRP A 199 -10.71 10.39 -5.18
CA TRP A 199 -12.06 10.48 -4.66
C TRP A 199 -12.09 11.34 -3.42
N GLN A 200 -12.98 12.36 -3.41
CA GLN A 200 -13.24 13.23 -2.27
C GLN A 200 -14.70 13.09 -1.84
N GLY A 201 -14.90 12.72 -0.57
CA GLY A 201 -16.24 12.62 0.00
C GLY A 201 -16.92 13.97 0.14
N GLN A 202 -18.19 14.08 -0.28
CA GLN A 202 -19.02 15.28 -0.19
C GLN A 202 -20.28 15.02 0.63
N SER A 203 -20.75 16.02 1.39
CA SER A 203 -21.90 15.90 2.28
C SER A 203 -23.23 15.76 1.56
N ASP A 204 -23.33 16.26 0.32
CA ASP A 204 -24.49 16.16 -0.57
C ASP A 204 -24.56 14.84 -1.35
N ARG A 205 -23.56 13.95 -1.15
CA ARG A 205 -23.34 12.67 -1.85
C ARG A 205 -22.94 12.79 -3.32
N LEU A 206 -22.76 13.98 -3.83
CA LEU A 206 -22.13 14.20 -5.14
C LEU A 206 -20.60 14.19 -4.96
N HIS A 207 -20.07 12.99 -4.67
CA HIS A 207 -18.65 12.83 -4.41
C HIS A 207 -17.82 13.19 -5.62
N ASP A 208 -16.73 13.93 -5.41
CA ASP A 208 -15.82 14.22 -6.50
C ASP A 208 -14.98 13.00 -6.86
N ARG A 209 -14.93 12.68 -8.13
CA ARG A 209 -14.10 11.61 -8.68
C ARG A 209 -13.36 12.12 -9.90
N ILE A 210 -12.06 12.39 -9.72
CA ILE A 210 -11.16 12.80 -10.80
C ILE A 210 -10.25 11.62 -11.12
N ALA A 211 -10.31 11.19 -12.38
CA ALA A 211 -9.48 10.10 -12.88
C ALA A 211 -8.48 10.60 -13.91
N PHE A 212 -7.36 9.90 -13.97
CA PHE A 212 -6.32 10.08 -14.98
C PHE A 212 -6.02 8.72 -15.62
N ASP A 213 -6.28 8.61 -16.91
CA ASP A 213 -5.85 7.47 -17.72
C ASP A 213 -4.57 7.81 -18.47
N LYS A 214 -3.61 6.89 -18.49
CA LYS A 214 -2.40 7.05 -19.28
C LYS A 214 -2.64 6.54 -20.71
N ASP A 215 -2.72 7.48 -21.65
CA ASP A 215 -2.76 7.17 -23.08
C ASP A 215 -1.37 7.48 -23.67
N THR A 216 -0.66 6.43 -24.09
CA THR A 216 0.75 6.50 -24.50
C THR A 216 1.61 7.18 -23.41
N ASP A 217 2.01 8.45 -23.59
CA ASP A 217 2.86 9.20 -22.67
C ASP A 217 2.14 10.35 -21.96
N LYS A 218 0.82 10.51 -22.18
CA LYS A 218 0.05 11.62 -21.63
C LYS A 218 -1.05 11.12 -20.69
N TRP A 219 -1.26 11.87 -19.62
CA TRP A 219 -2.39 11.69 -18.73
C TRP A 219 -3.61 12.42 -19.26
N GLN A 220 -4.71 11.67 -19.41
CA GLN A 220 -6.02 12.22 -19.77
C GLN A 220 -6.87 12.33 -18.51
N LEU A 221 -7.19 13.56 -18.13
CA LEU A 221 -8.08 13.86 -17.01
C LEU A 221 -9.54 13.62 -17.39
N LYS A 222 -10.29 12.96 -16.49
CA LYS A 222 -11.72 12.67 -16.64
C LYS A 222 -12.43 12.88 -15.30
N ARG A 223 -13.66 13.36 -15.34
CA ARG A 223 -14.57 13.29 -14.19
C ARG A 223 -15.41 12.02 -14.29
N LEU A 224 -15.53 11.31 -13.18
CA LEU A 224 -16.42 10.17 -13.05
C LEU A 224 -17.65 10.54 -12.24
N SER A 225 -18.78 9.93 -12.57
CA SER A 225 -19.98 10.01 -11.73
C SER A 225 -19.75 9.27 -10.41
N PRO A 226 -20.24 9.79 -9.27
CA PRO A 226 -20.12 9.15 -7.97
C PRO A 226 -20.90 7.84 -7.88
#